data_1121b34889336e7f10e332c3989213e1
#
_entry.id   1121b34889336e7f10e332c3989213e1
#
_cell.length_a   1.000
_cell.length_b   1.000
_cell.length_c   1.000
_cell.angle_alpha   90.00
_cell.angle_beta   90.00
_cell.angle_gamma   90.00
#
_symmetry.space_group_name_H-M   'P 1'
#
loop_
_entity.id
_entity.type
_entity.pdbx_description
1 polymer ?
#
loop_
_entity_poly.entity_id
_entity_poly.type
_entity_poly.pdbx_seq_one_letter_code
_entity_poly.pdbx_strand_id
1 'polypeptide(L)'
;MPWALEKRGNAVVERSPIADTLDGCLAGILYEGTDDTVCNIYESDAYTKRVELAKRWQEKGYLAKDVITNIEAGQTQVIAGDAFAAEFVIKPDEMQYEESLYGDKVIIIPFDNRPVLDTEDDWVTVWSIFSETKYPEEAVKVLGLLYSDEDVLNTILYGVE
;
A
#
# COMPACT_ATOMS: atom_id res chain seq x y z
N MET A 1 -15.12 -0.41 16.36
CA MET A 1 -14.02 -1.27 16.87
C MET A 1 -12.70 -0.48 16.90
N PRO A 2 -11.69 -0.87 17.70
CA PRO A 2 -10.44 -0.11 17.76
C PRO A 2 -9.62 -0.13 16.49
N TRP A 3 -9.52 -1.29 15.82
CA TRP A 3 -8.66 -1.46 14.65
C TRP A 3 -9.36 -2.17 13.50
N ALA A 4 -9.30 -1.61 12.30
CA ALA A 4 -9.82 -2.24 11.10
C ALA A 4 -8.71 -3.08 10.46
N LEU A 5 -9.02 -4.33 10.18
CA LEU A 5 -8.29 -5.19 9.26
C LEU A 5 -9.25 -5.69 8.19
N GLU A 6 -8.74 -5.87 7.00
CA GLU A 6 -9.47 -6.47 5.89
C GLU A 6 -8.83 -7.78 5.47
N LYS A 7 -9.64 -8.65 4.90
CA LYS A 7 -9.12 -9.84 4.27
C LYS A 7 -8.68 -9.50 2.85
N ARG A 8 -7.39 -9.64 2.57
CA ARG A 8 -6.84 -9.54 1.22
C ARG A 8 -6.45 -10.93 0.71
N GLY A 9 -7.09 -11.35 -0.37
CA GLY A 9 -6.92 -12.71 -0.87
C GLY A 9 -7.31 -13.76 0.17
N ASN A 10 -6.36 -14.57 0.61
CA ASN A 10 -6.55 -15.61 1.61
C ASN A 10 -5.97 -15.27 2.99
N ALA A 11 -5.49 -14.06 3.20
CA ALA A 11 -4.84 -13.64 4.43
C ALA A 11 -5.50 -12.40 5.03
N VAL A 12 -5.53 -12.33 6.36
CA VAL A 12 -5.90 -11.14 7.15
C VAL A 12 -4.65 -10.37 7.56
N VAL A 13 -3.52 -11.07 7.70
CA VAL A 13 -2.22 -10.48 8.03
C VAL A 13 -1.39 -10.36 6.76
N GLU A 14 -1.09 -9.14 6.37
CA GLU A 14 -0.32 -8.86 5.17
C GLU A 14 1.16 -9.16 5.33
N ARG A 15 1.80 -9.47 4.22
CA ARG A 15 3.24 -9.79 4.10
C ARG A 15 4.06 -8.59 3.68
N SER A 16 3.50 -7.73 2.83
CA SER A 16 4.21 -6.60 2.23
C SER A 16 4.93 -5.67 3.23
N PRO A 17 4.41 -5.43 4.44
CA PRO A 17 5.15 -4.61 5.41
C PRO A 17 6.41 -5.25 5.98
N ILE A 18 6.68 -6.52 5.71
CA ILE A 18 7.83 -7.26 6.28
C ILE A 18 8.77 -7.82 5.24
N ALA A 19 8.36 -7.92 4.00
CA ALA A 19 9.15 -8.56 2.96
C ALA A 19 8.78 -8.04 1.56
N ASP A 20 9.75 -8.00 0.68
CA ASP A 20 9.53 -8.02 -0.77
C ASP A 20 8.95 -9.38 -1.15
N THR A 21 7.73 -9.40 -1.63
CA THR A 21 6.97 -10.63 -1.89
C THR A 21 7.27 -11.26 -3.24
N LEU A 22 8.18 -10.71 -4.02
CA LEU A 22 8.60 -11.24 -5.32
C LEU A 22 7.40 -11.66 -6.19
N ASP A 23 6.46 -10.73 -6.42
CA ASP A 23 5.23 -10.97 -7.19
C ASP A 23 4.17 -11.85 -6.47
N GLY A 24 4.05 -11.68 -5.17
CA GLY A 24 2.93 -12.23 -4.42
C GLY A 24 2.99 -13.73 -4.11
N CYS A 25 4.12 -14.37 -4.31
CA CYS A 25 4.33 -15.78 -4.03
C CYS A 25 4.49 -16.08 -2.51
N LEU A 26 4.76 -17.35 -2.20
CA LEU A 26 5.05 -17.81 -0.83
C LEU A 26 6.45 -17.39 -0.37
N ALA A 27 7.35 -17.18 -1.32
CA ALA A 27 8.72 -16.78 -1.09
C ALA A 27 8.84 -15.24 -1.08
N GLY A 28 9.87 -14.74 -0.42
CA GLY A 28 10.22 -13.32 -0.42
C GLY A 28 11.54 -13.06 0.27
N ILE A 29 11.94 -11.80 0.25
CA ILE A 29 13.16 -11.30 0.89
C ILE A 29 12.73 -10.39 2.05
N LEU A 30 13.14 -10.72 3.27
CA LEU A 30 12.76 -9.96 4.46
C LEU A 30 13.47 -8.59 4.48
N TYR A 31 12.73 -7.51 4.71
CA TYR A 31 13.31 -6.16 4.84
C TYR A 31 14.22 -5.99 6.05
N GLU A 32 13.99 -6.75 7.11
CA GLU A 32 14.85 -6.78 8.30
C GLU A 32 16.00 -7.78 8.17
N GLY A 33 16.09 -8.49 7.04
CA GLY A 33 17.18 -9.41 6.73
C GLY A 33 18.52 -8.67 6.55
N THR A 34 19.60 -9.40 6.74
CA THR A 34 20.96 -8.88 6.54
C THR A 34 21.50 -9.21 5.14
N ASP A 35 20.75 -9.98 4.38
CA ASP A 35 21.08 -10.43 3.03
C ASP A 35 19.81 -10.57 2.17
N ASP A 36 20.01 -10.75 0.88
CA ASP A 36 18.94 -10.93 -0.11
C ASP A 36 18.51 -12.41 -0.23
N THR A 37 18.54 -13.15 0.87
CA THR A 37 18.16 -14.56 0.86
C THR A 37 16.66 -14.71 0.73
N VAL A 38 16.25 -15.42 -0.30
CA VAL A 38 14.85 -15.78 -0.51
C VAL A 38 14.42 -16.83 0.51
N CYS A 39 13.35 -16.56 1.23
CA CYS A 39 12.81 -17.47 2.25
C CYS A 39 11.31 -17.69 2.08
N ASN A 40 10.77 -18.69 2.77
CA ASN A 40 9.33 -18.80 2.95
C ASN A 40 8.88 -17.77 4.01
N ILE A 41 8.20 -16.72 3.56
CA ILE A 41 7.78 -15.63 4.44
C ILE A 41 6.93 -16.13 5.62
N TYR A 42 6.05 -17.10 5.38
CA TYR A 42 5.16 -17.64 6.41
C TYR A 42 5.86 -18.41 7.53
N GLU A 43 7.09 -18.89 7.28
CA GLU A 43 7.93 -19.58 8.28
C GLU A 43 8.84 -18.61 9.02
N SER A 44 8.84 -17.32 8.64
CA SER A 44 9.69 -16.32 9.26
C SER A 44 9.19 -15.91 10.66
N ASP A 45 10.13 -15.57 11.53
CA ASP A 45 9.82 -14.99 12.83
C ASP A 45 9.06 -13.67 12.72
N ALA A 46 9.35 -12.88 11.70
CA ALA A 46 8.70 -11.61 11.44
C ALA A 46 7.20 -11.80 11.17
N TYR A 47 6.85 -12.75 10.32
CA TYR A 47 5.45 -13.08 10.03
C TYR A 47 4.74 -13.68 11.25
N THR A 48 5.39 -14.59 11.94
CA THR A 48 4.87 -15.23 13.16
C THR A 48 4.51 -14.18 14.23
N LYS A 49 5.38 -13.20 14.48
CA LYS A 49 5.11 -12.10 15.42
C LYS A 49 3.87 -11.28 15.03
N ARG A 50 3.66 -11.00 13.74
CA ARG A 50 2.46 -10.28 13.27
C ARG A 50 1.18 -11.10 13.47
N VAL A 51 1.23 -12.38 13.17
CA VAL A 51 0.08 -13.29 13.38
C VAL A 51 -0.27 -13.40 14.88
N GLU A 52 0.72 -13.52 15.74
CA GLU A 52 0.52 -13.55 17.20
C GLU A 52 -0.06 -12.23 17.70
N LEU A 53 0.38 -11.10 17.16
CA LEU A 53 -0.17 -9.79 17.49
C LEU A 53 -1.64 -9.70 17.08
N ALA A 54 -1.98 -10.07 15.83
CA ALA A 54 -3.35 -10.05 15.32
C ALA A 54 -4.26 -10.97 16.16
N LYS A 55 -3.80 -12.18 16.49
CA LYS A 55 -4.53 -13.11 17.37
C LYS A 55 -4.79 -12.51 18.75
N ARG A 56 -3.78 -11.93 19.37
CA ARG A 56 -3.93 -11.23 20.66
C ARG A 56 -4.91 -10.07 20.61
N TRP A 57 -4.94 -9.32 19.51
CA TRP A 57 -5.90 -8.24 19.32
C TRP A 57 -7.32 -8.75 19.11
N GLN A 58 -7.48 -9.87 18.39
CA GLN A 58 -8.77 -10.52 18.23
C GLN A 58 -9.32 -11.03 19.59
N GLU A 59 -8.49 -11.69 20.38
CA GLU A 59 -8.85 -12.16 21.72
C GLU A 59 -9.26 -11.03 22.66
N LYS A 60 -8.68 -9.84 22.51
CA LYS A 60 -9.03 -8.63 23.27
C LYS A 60 -10.24 -7.88 22.71
N GLY A 61 -10.82 -8.32 21.60
CA GLY A 61 -11.94 -7.65 20.94
C GLY A 61 -11.56 -6.34 20.23
N TYR A 62 -10.31 -6.15 19.87
CA TYR A 62 -9.87 -4.98 19.13
C TYR A 62 -10.15 -5.09 17.63
N LEU A 63 -10.30 -6.29 17.11
CA LEU A 63 -10.68 -6.57 15.74
C LEU A 63 -12.15 -6.95 15.64
N ALA A 64 -12.72 -6.78 14.45
CA ALA A 64 -14.07 -7.25 14.15
C ALA A 64 -14.19 -8.77 14.37
N LYS A 65 -15.34 -9.24 14.80
CA LYS A 65 -15.59 -10.69 14.96
C LYS A 65 -15.53 -11.45 13.63
N ASP A 66 -15.89 -10.77 12.56
CA ASP A 66 -15.93 -11.27 11.19
C ASP A 66 -14.71 -10.92 10.36
N VAL A 67 -13.61 -10.51 11.00
CA VAL A 67 -12.37 -10.06 10.31
C VAL A 67 -11.87 -11.04 9.24
N ILE A 68 -12.10 -12.34 9.42
CA ILE A 68 -11.71 -13.39 8.46
C ILE A 68 -12.51 -13.34 7.15
N THR A 69 -13.70 -12.78 7.18
CA THR A 69 -14.62 -12.68 6.04
C THR A 69 -14.81 -11.25 5.56
N ASN A 70 -14.39 -10.27 6.34
CA ASN A 70 -14.52 -8.87 5.99
C ASN A 70 -13.55 -8.49 4.88
N ILE A 71 -14.11 -8.03 3.76
CA ILE A 71 -13.38 -7.57 2.56
C ILE A 71 -13.43 -6.04 2.41
N GLU A 72 -14.07 -5.34 3.34
CA GLU A 72 -14.18 -3.89 3.29
C GLU A 72 -12.85 -3.26 3.68
N ALA A 73 -12.40 -2.31 2.87
CA ALA A 73 -11.13 -1.61 3.11
C ALA A 73 -11.10 -0.94 4.49
N GLY A 74 -9.98 -1.04 5.16
CA GLY A 74 -9.81 -0.46 6.50
C GLY A 74 -10.09 1.03 6.54
N GLN A 75 -9.70 1.78 5.51
CA GLN A 75 -10.00 3.19 5.32
C GLN A 75 -11.52 3.46 5.31
N THR A 76 -12.28 2.68 4.55
CA THR A 76 -13.74 2.80 4.48
C THR A 76 -14.38 2.60 5.84
N GLN A 77 -13.92 1.63 6.61
CA GLN A 77 -14.40 1.37 7.98
C GLN A 77 -14.11 2.55 8.94
N VAL A 78 -12.96 3.22 8.77
CA VAL A 78 -12.61 4.41 9.56
C VAL A 78 -13.50 5.60 9.16
N ILE A 79 -13.69 5.85 7.86
CA ILE A 79 -14.55 6.93 7.35
C ILE A 79 -16.00 6.73 7.83
N ALA A 80 -16.50 5.50 7.81
CA ALA A 80 -17.83 5.16 8.31
C ALA A 80 -17.99 5.31 9.84
N GLY A 81 -16.87 5.41 10.57
CA GLY A 81 -16.87 5.48 12.04
C GLY A 81 -16.98 4.12 12.71
N ASP A 82 -16.86 3.03 11.98
CA ASP A 82 -16.93 1.67 12.50
C ASP A 82 -15.60 1.23 13.13
N ALA A 83 -14.50 1.83 12.71
CA ALA A 83 -13.18 1.60 13.27
C ALA A 83 -12.51 2.91 13.71
N PHE A 84 -11.64 2.82 14.73
CA PHE A 84 -10.85 3.94 15.23
C PHE A 84 -9.57 4.14 14.41
N ALA A 85 -8.95 3.07 13.92
CA ALA A 85 -7.70 3.10 13.17
C ALA A 85 -7.65 2.00 12.11
N ALA A 86 -6.89 2.24 11.06
CA ALA A 86 -6.54 1.28 10.03
C ALA A 86 -5.08 1.48 9.61
N GLU A 87 -4.47 0.43 9.08
CA GLU A 87 -3.14 0.46 8.46
C GLU A 87 -3.31 0.47 6.95
N PHE A 88 -2.56 1.30 6.25
CA PHE A 88 -2.53 1.34 4.80
C PHE A 88 -1.21 1.90 4.28
N VAL A 89 -0.93 1.68 3.02
CA VAL A 89 0.23 2.24 2.34
C VAL A 89 -0.07 3.67 1.97
N ILE A 90 0.86 4.58 2.25
CA ILE A 90 0.75 5.98 1.88
C ILE A 90 2.00 6.41 1.12
N LYS A 91 1.82 7.18 0.06
CA LYS A 91 2.90 7.85 -0.65
C LYS A 91 3.11 9.25 -0.06
N PRO A 92 4.32 9.82 -0.20
CA PRO A 92 4.63 11.13 0.40
C PRO A 92 3.64 12.24 0.04
N ASP A 93 3.18 12.26 -1.18
CA ASP A 93 2.28 13.31 -1.72
C ASP A 93 0.81 13.06 -1.37
N GLU A 94 0.47 11.86 -0.93
CA GLU A 94 -0.93 11.45 -0.67
C GLU A 94 -1.41 11.84 0.74
N MET A 95 -0.51 12.23 1.65
CA MET A 95 -0.90 12.54 3.02
C MET A 95 -1.99 13.60 3.11
N GLN A 96 -1.84 14.71 2.40
CA GLN A 96 -2.83 15.79 2.39
C GLN A 96 -4.15 15.38 1.72
N TYR A 97 -4.04 14.59 0.66
CA TYR A 97 -5.21 14.05 -0.03
C TYR A 97 -5.99 13.10 0.89
N GLU A 98 -5.30 12.16 1.51
CA GLU A 98 -5.91 11.23 2.46
C GLU A 98 -6.54 11.97 3.65
N GLU A 99 -5.85 12.92 4.25
CA GLU A 99 -6.40 13.76 5.32
C GLU A 99 -7.67 14.50 4.87
N SER A 100 -7.72 14.96 3.61
CA SER A 100 -8.91 15.62 3.06
C SER A 100 -10.10 14.68 2.89
N LEU A 101 -9.88 13.39 2.61
CA LEU A 101 -10.93 12.38 2.49
C LEU A 101 -11.59 12.06 3.85
N TYR A 102 -10.80 12.09 4.91
CA TYR A 102 -11.29 11.78 6.25
C TYR A 102 -11.84 13.00 7.00
N GLY A 103 -11.58 14.22 6.48
CA GLY A 103 -11.85 15.47 7.16
C GLY A 103 -10.95 15.67 8.39
N ASP A 104 -11.18 16.72 9.16
CA ASP A 104 -10.37 17.13 10.33
C ASP A 104 -10.37 16.12 11.51
N LYS A 105 -10.86 14.90 11.27
CA LYS A 105 -11.08 13.90 12.33
C LYS A 105 -10.01 12.83 12.41
N VAL A 106 -9.10 12.79 11.46
CA VAL A 106 -8.11 11.73 11.33
C VAL A 106 -6.69 12.29 11.35
N ILE A 107 -5.79 11.58 12.00
CA ILE A 107 -4.37 11.87 12.02
C ILE A 107 -3.66 10.72 11.35
N ILE A 108 -2.81 10.99 10.37
CA ILE A 108 -1.96 10.01 9.72
C ILE A 108 -0.62 9.96 10.45
N ILE A 109 -0.25 8.76 10.88
CA ILE A 109 1.00 8.51 11.60
C ILE A 109 1.84 7.54 10.76
N PRO A 110 2.92 7.99 10.11
CA PRO A 110 3.81 7.09 9.40
C PRO A 110 4.56 6.21 10.40
N PHE A 111 4.49 4.89 10.23
CA PHE A 111 5.21 3.92 11.05
C PHE A 111 6.67 3.77 10.63
N ASP A 112 6.93 3.86 9.33
CA ASP A 112 8.26 3.78 8.77
C ASP A 112 8.41 4.85 7.69
N ASN A 113 9.44 5.67 7.83
CA ASN A 113 9.77 6.72 6.86
C ASN A 113 10.86 6.28 5.89
N ARG A 114 11.27 5.02 5.92
CA ARG A 114 12.25 4.49 4.98
C ARG A 114 11.52 4.15 3.68
N PRO A 115 11.85 4.81 2.56
CA PRO A 115 11.34 4.37 1.28
C PRO A 115 11.93 2.98 0.99
N VAL A 116 11.09 2.00 0.80
CA VAL A 116 11.47 0.67 0.33
C VAL A 116 10.96 0.56 -1.08
N LEU A 117 11.86 0.32 -2.03
CA LEU A 117 11.50 -0.09 -3.37
C LEU A 117 11.56 -1.61 -3.41
N ASP A 118 10.47 -2.23 -3.76
CA ASP A 118 10.38 -3.68 -3.91
C ASP A 118 10.15 -4.09 -5.36
N THR A 119 10.13 -5.37 -5.60
CA THR A 119 9.96 -5.91 -6.97
C THR A 119 8.62 -5.54 -7.59
N GLU A 120 7.58 -5.27 -6.79
CA GLU A 120 6.28 -4.84 -7.29
C GLU A 120 6.31 -3.39 -7.80
N ASP A 121 7.12 -2.52 -7.22
CA ASP A 121 7.18 -1.10 -7.58
C ASP A 121 7.58 -0.86 -9.03
N ASP A 122 8.38 -1.75 -9.59
CA ASP A 122 8.89 -1.63 -10.97
C ASP A 122 7.80 -1.79 -12.04
N TRP A 123 6.68 -2.39 -11.74
CA TRP A 123 5.69 -2.77 -12.76
C TRP A 123 4.21 -2.62 -12.36
N VAL A 124 3.90 -2.24 -11.14
CA VAL A 124 2.54 -1.94 -10.68
C VAL A 124 1.89 -0.83 -11.51
N THR A 125 2.69 0.15 -11.95
CA THR A 125 2.19 1.23 -12.79
C THR A 125 3.12 1.43 -13.97
N VAL A 126 2.71 0.97 -15.14
CA VAL A 126 3.46 1.13 -16.38
C VAL A 126 2.67 1.92 -17.41
N TRP A 127 3.37 2.76 -18.15
CA TRP A 127 2.82 3.45 -19.30
C TRP A 127 3.05 2.63 -20.56
N SER A 128 2.05 2.55 -21.42
CA SER A 128 2.20 1.92 -22.71
C SER A 128 1.72 2.86 -23.83
N ILE A 129 2.35 2.71 -25.00
CA ILE A 129 1.96 3.43 -26.21
C ILE A 129 1.25 2.45 -27.11
N PHE A 130 0.08 2.85 -27.61
CA PHE A 130 -0.69 2.03 -28.53
C PHE A 130 0.10 1.71 -29.81
N SER A 131 0.21 0.42 -30.17
CA SER A 131 1.07 -0.06 -31.26
C SER A 131 0.68 0.51 -32.65
N GLU A 132 -0.61 0.85 -32.84
CA GLU A 132 -1.13 1.39 -34.10
C GLU A 132 -1.14 2.92 -34.14
N THR A 133 -0.50 3.60 -33.17
CA THR A 133 -0.42 5.07 -33.20
C THR A 133 0.35 5.54 -34.42
N LYS A 134 -0.10 6.64 -35.00
CA LYS A 134 0.60 7.33 -36.11
C LYS A 134 1.74 8.23 -35.63
N TYR A 135 1.81 8.46 -34.31
CA TYR A 135 2.69 9.44 -33.69
C TYR A 135 3.44 8.84 -32.48
N PRO A 136 4.21 7.73 -32.65
CA PRO A 136 4.87 7.07 -31.51
C PRO A 136 5.94 7.94 -30.86
N GLU A 137 6.71 8.68 -31.66
CA GLU A 137 7.77 9.56 -31.14
C GLU A 137 7.21 10.71 -30.32
N GLU A 138 6.10 11.30 -30.75
CA GLU A 138 5.42 12.37 -30.03
C GLU A 138 4.82 11.85 -28.72
N ALA A 139 4.27 10.66 -28.74
CA ALA A 139 3.76 10.01 -27.53
C ALA A 139 4.86 9.79 -26.48
N VAL A 140 6.05 9.31 -26.90
CA VAL A 140 7.21 9.18 -26.01
C VAL A 140 7.66 10.53 -25.46
N LYS A 141 7.67 11.59 -26.31
CA LYS A 141 8.02 12.95 -25.86
C LYS A 141 7.05 13.47 -24.80
N VAL A 142 5.75 13.23 -24.97
CA VAL A 142 4.72 13.62 -23.98
C VAL A 142 4.95 12.88 -22.66
N LEU A 143 5.17 11.56 -22.72
CA LEU A 143 5.51 10.80 -21.51
C LEU A 143 6.80 11.33 -20.86
N GLY A 144 7.82 11.63 -21.64
CA GLY A 144 9.06 12.25 -21.16
C GLY A 144 8.82 13.55 -20.40
N LEU A 145 7.94 14.42 -20.93
CA LEU A 145 7.59 15.68 -20.27
C LEU A 145 6.91 15.46 -18.91
N LEU A 146 6.04 14.44 -18.79
CA LEU A 146 5.40 14.12 -17.51
C LEU A 146 6.39 13.74 -16.40
N TYR A 147 7.58 13.24 -16.76
CA TYR A 147 8.62 12.85 -15.82
C TYR A 147 9.73 13.91 -15.65
N SER A 148 9.81 14.90 -16.51
CA SER A 148 10.91 15.85 -16.53
C SER A 148 10.52 17.31 -16.36
N ASP A 149 9.23 17.63 -16.51
CA ASP A 149 8.71 19.01 -16.48
C ASP A 149 7.62 19.12 -15.41
N GLU A 150 7.98 19.73 -14.29
CA GLU A 150 7.09 19.91 -13.14
C GLU A 150 5.87 20.77 -13.46
N ASP A 151 6.02 21.79 -14.31
CA ASP A 151 4.91 22.69 -14.68
C ASP A 151 3.88 21.94 -15.53
N VAL A 152 4.34 21.09 -16.45
CA VAL A 152 3.46 20.24 -17.25
C VAL A 152 2.71 19.25 -16.37
N LEU A 153 3.41 18.58 -15.47
CA LEU A 153 2.79 17.63 -14.56
C LEU A 153 1.76 18.30 -13.65
N ASN A 154 2.12 19.40 -13.01
CA ASN A 154 1.22 20.16 -12.14
C ASN A 154 -0.01 20.69 -12.89
N THR A 155 0.17 21.17 -14.12
CA THR A 155 -0.94 21.62 -14.97
C THR A 155 -1.93 20.48 -15.24
N ILE A 156 -1.44 19.27 -15.48
CA ILE A 156 -2.30 18.11 -15.76
C ILE A 156 -3.01 17.63 -14.49
N LEU A 157 -2.32 17.61 -13.35
CA LEU A 157 -2.89 17.12 -12.09
C LEU A 157 -3.84 18.11 -11.44
N TYR A 158 -3.52 19.40 -11.47
CA TYR A 158 -4.21 20.43 -10.69
C TYR A 158 -4.86 21.52 -11.54
N GLY A 159 -4.62 21.51 -12.84
CA GLY A 159 -5.14 22.52 -13.76
C GLY A 159 -4.26 23.77 -13.83
N VAL A 160 -4.73 24.75 -14.57
CA VAL A 160 -4.17 26.12 -14.61
C VAL A 160 -5.01 27.01 -13.70
N GLU A 161 -4.34 27.78 -12.84
CA GLU A 161 -4.98 28.85 -12.08
C GLU A 161 -5.38 30.02 -13.01
#